data_786bc4286c189ab61ef2fcba1740c605
#
_entry.id   786bc4286c189ab61ef2fcba1740c605
#
_cell.length_a   1.000
_cell.length_b   1.000
_cell.length_c   1.000
_cell.angle_alpha   90.00
_cell.angle_beta   90.00
_cell.angle_gamma   90.00
#
_symmetry.space_group_name_H-M   'P 1'
#
loop_
_entity.id
_entity.type
_entity.pdbx_description
1 polymer ?
#
loop_
_entity_poly.entity_id
_entity_poly.type
_entity_poly.pdbx_seq_one_letter_code
_entity_poly.pdbx_strand_id
1 'polypeptide(L)'
;MQFDNIDSALMALKNGETIIVVDDENRENEGDLVAVTEWMNDNTINFMAKEARGLICAPVSKDIAQRLDLVQMVDDNSDIFGTQFTVSIDHVDTTTGISAYERTLTAKKLIDPSSEAKDFNRPGHLFPLVAQDKGVLARNGHTEVAVDLAKLTGAKPAGVICEIMNDDGTMAKGQDLQKFKEKHQLKMITIDDLIEYRKKLEPEIEFKAKVKMPTDFGTFDMYGFKATYTDEEIVVLTKGAIRQHENVRLHSACLTGDIFHSQRCDCGAQLESSMKYINEHGGMIIYLPQEGRGIGLLNKLRAYELIEQGYDTVTANLALGFDEDLRDYHIAAQILKYFNIEHINLLSNNPSKFEGLKQYGIDIAERIEVIVPETVHNHDYMETKKIKMGHLI
;
A
#
# COMPACT_ATOMS: atom_id res chain seq x y z
N MET A 1 -8.90 20.71 2.63
CA MET A 1 -8.91 20.14 4.01
C MET A 1 -7.53 20.24 4.61
N GLN A 2 -7.41 20.38 5.93
CA GLN A 2 -6.13 20.38 6.63
C GLN A 2 -5.97 19.06 7.38
N PHE A 3 -5.03 18.23 6.94
CA PHE A 3 -4.73 16.95 7.57
C PHE A 3 -3.64 17.09 8.63
N ASP A 4 -3.70 16.23 9.65
CA ASP A 4 -2.72 16.12 10.71
C ASP A 4 -1.71 15.00 10.35
N ASN A 5 -0.50 15.02 10.96
CA ASN A 5 0.45 13.95 10.76
C ASN A 5 0.05 12.68 11.54
N ILE A 6 0.51 11.52 11.06
CA ILE A 6 0.17 10.21 11.65
C ILE A 6 0.59 10.12 13.11
N ASP A 7 1.77 10.61 13.49
CA ASP A 7 2.25 10.53 14.88
C ASP A 7 1.32 11.25 15.87
N SER A 8 0.77 12.42 15.45
CA SER A 8 -0.19 13.16 16.29
C SER A 8 -1.54 12.43 16.41
N ALA A 9 -1.97 11.75 15.35
CA ALA A 9 -3.18 10.92 15.36
C ALA A 9 -2.99 9.68 16.25
N LEU A 10 -1.83 9.01 16.17
CA LEU A 10 -1.49 7.87 17.04
C LEU A 10 -1.46 8.29 18.52
N MET A 11 -0.96 9.50 18.83
CA MET A 11 -0.96 10.03 20.20
C MET A 11 -2.39 10.29 20.69
N ALA A 12 -3.26 10.89 19.87
CA ALA A 12 -4.67 11.11 20.21
C ALA A 12 -5.38 9.77 20.50
N LEU A 13 -5.19 8.76 19.65
CA LEU A 13 -5.76 7.43 19.85
C LEU A 13 -5.28 6.76 21.15
N LYS A 14 -3.98 6.89 21.51
CA LYS A 14 -3.44 6.39 22.78
C LYS A 14 -4.06 7.06 24.00
N ASN A 15 -4.47 8.32 23.86
CA ASN A 15 -5.18 9.05 24.91
C ASN A 15 -6.68 8.68 25.00
N GLY A 16 -7.17 7.77 24.16
CA GLY A 16 -8.58 7.37 24.09
C GLY A 16 -9.46 8.34 23.30
N GLU A 17 -8.86 9.24 22.55
CA GLU A 17 -9.56 10.16 21.66
C GLU A 17 -9.98 9.47 20.37
N THR A 18 -10.97 10.04 19.69
CA THR A 18 -11.41 9.62 18.36
C THR A 18 -10.78 10.51 17.31
N ILE A 19 -10.43 9.96 16.16
CA ILE A 19 -9.92 10.72 15.02
C ILE A 19 -10.84 10.57 13.80
N ILE A 20 -10.65 11.41 12.79
CA ILE A 20 -11.28 11.28 11.48
C ILE A 20 -10.25 10.65 10.54
N VAL A 21 -10.67 9.66 9.78
CA VAL A 21 -9.90 9.09 8.67
C VAL A 21 -10.70 9.27 7.38
N VAL A 22 -10.05 9.78 6.34
CA VAL A 22 -10.64 10.06 5.04
C VAL A 22 -10.02 9.13 4.00
N ASP A 23 -10.84 8.50 3.19
CA ASP A 23 -10.38 7.68 2.08
C ASP A 23 -10.26 8.47 0.76
N ASP A 24 -9.82 7.78 -0.30
CA ASP A 24 -9.61 8.38 -1.63
C ASP A 24 -10.93 8.81 -2.29
N GLU A 25 -10.88 9.91 -3.05
CA GLU A 25 -12.04 10.46 -3.79
C GLU A 25 -12.60 9.45 -4.82
N ASN A 26 -11.78 8.54 -5.32
CA ASN A 26 -12.18 7.51 -6.29
C ASN A 26 -12.69 6.22 -5.62
N ARG A 27 -12.68 6.12 -4.28
CA ARG A 27 -13.18 4.97 -3.53
C ARG A 27 -14.59 5.28 -2.98
N GLU A 28 -14.79 5.45 -1.69
CA GLU A 28 -16.06 5.84 -1.06
C GLU A 28 -16.19 7.36 -1.00
N ASN A 29 -15.04 8.04 -0.93
CA ASN A 29 -14.95 9.49 -0.73
C ASN A 29 -15.72 9.92 0.54
N GLU A 30 -15.44 9.23 1.65
CA GLU A 30 -16.11 9.41 2.93
C GLU A 30 -15.09 9.65 4.04
N GLY A 31 -15.58 10.04 5.20
CA GLY A 31 -14.78 10.17 6.42
C GLY A 31 -15.42 9.40 7.55
N ASP A 32 -14.65 8.55 8.21
CA ASP A 32 -15.07 7.81 9.38
C ASP A 32 -14.46 8.37 10.65
N LEU A 33 -15.24 8.34 11.73
CA LEU A 33 -14.69 8.38 13.09
C LEU A 33 -14.04 7.04 13.39
N VAL A 34 -12.79 7.06 13.85
CA VAL A 34 -12.02 5.87 14.22
C VAL A 34 -11.51 5.99 15.64
N ALA A 35 -11.66 4.93 16.44
CA ALA A 35 -11.08 4.82 17.78
C ALA A 35 -10.51 3.42 18.01
N VAL A 36 -9.49 3.31 18.86
CA VAL A 36 -8.87 2.03 19.22
C VAL A 36 -9.65 1.40 20.36
N THR A 37 -10.10 0.16 20.18
CA THR A 37 -10.95 -0.54 21.14
C THR A 37 -10.35 -0.59 22.55
N GLU A 38 -9.03 -0.77 22.66
CA GLU A 38 -8.35 -0.89 23.97
C GLU A 38 -8.42 0.41 24.79
N TRP A 39 -8.41 1.58 24.15
CA TRP A 39 -8.39 2.89 24.80
C TRP A 39 -9.75 3.56 24.89
N MET A 40 -10.74 3.15 24.06
CA MET A 40 -12.07 3.75 24.05
C MET A 40 -12.86 3.55 25.33
N ASN A 41 -13.90 4.37 25.54
CA ASN A 41 -14.86 4.27 26.65
C ASN A 41 -16.30 4.50 26.15
N ASP A 42 -17.27 4.50 27.05
CA ASP A 42 -18.70 4.64 26.69
C ASP A 42 -19.00 5.95 25.97
N ASN A 43 -18.24 7.01 26.25
CA ASN A 43 -18.40 8.29 25.55
C ASN A 43 -18.02 8.19 24.06
N THR A 44 -17.07 7.33 23.70
CA THR A 44 -16.65 7.11 22.32
C THR A 44 -17.82 6.60 21.48
N ILE A 45 -18.47 5.52 21.90
CA ILE A 45 -19.63 4.96 21.20
C ILE A 45 -20.82 5.94 21.19
N ASN A 46 -21.05 6.62 22.32
CA ASN A 46 -22.11 7.64 22.39
C ASN A 46 -21.84 8.82 21.44
N PHE A 47 -20.61 9.26 21.35
CA PHE A 47 -20.18 10.31 20.43
C PHE A 47 -20.39 9.89 18.96
N MET A 48 -19.96 8.69 18.59
CA MET A 48 -20.17 8.12 17.25
C MET A 48 -21.65 8.06 16.91
N ALA A 49 -22.49 7.51 17.80
CA ALA A 49 -23.92 7.37 17.56
C ALA A 49 -24.64 8.72 17.43
N LYS A 50 -24.24 9.73 18.24
CA LYS A 50 -24.90 11.03 18.27
C LYS A 50 -24.42 11.98 17.18
N GLU A 51 -23.12 12.08 16.99
CA GLU A 51 -22.52 13.12 16.13
C GLU A 51 -22.22 12.59 14.73
N ALA A 52 -21.72 11.34 14.57
CA ALA A 52 -21.41 10.76 13.25
C ALA A 52 -22.65 10.13 12.59
N ARG A 53 -23.49 9.41 13.32
CA ARG A 53 -24.79 8.85 12.88
C ARG A 53 -24.70 7.68 11.89
N GLY A 54 -23.50 7.24 11.51
CA GLY A 54 -23.26 6.08 10.65
C GLY A 54 -23.46 4.75 11.37
N LEU A 55 -23.14 3.68 10.69
CA LEU A 55 -23.17 2.33 11.25
C LEU A 55 -21.92 2.10 12.12
N ILE A 56 -22.12 1.86 13.42
CA ILE A 56 -20.99 1.55 14.29
C ILE A 56 -20.55 0.13 14.06
N CYS A 57 -19.36 -0.03 13.48
CA CYS A 57 -18.71 -1.30 13.19
C CYS A 57 -17.49 -1.50 14.09
N ALA A 58 -17.08 -2.78 14.25
CA ALA A 58 -15.92 -3.17 15.06
C ALA A 58 -14.89 -3.93 14.21
N PRO A 59 -13.99 -3.24 13.49
CA PRO A 59 -12.86 -3.87 12.83
C PRO A 59 -12.01 -4.69 13.78
N VAL A 60 -11.68 -5.91 13.39
CA VAL A 60 -10.84 -6.86 14.15
C VAL A 60 -9.85 -7.55 13.22
N SER A 61 -8.71 -7.99 13.79
CA SER A 61 -7.79 -8.87 13.07
C SER A 61 -8.42 -10.23 12.80
N LYS A 62 -7.89 -10.93 11.80
CA LYS A 62 -8.29 -12.30 11.47
C LYS A 62 -8.13 -13.28 12.64
N ASP A 63 -7.06 -13.12 13.44
CA ASP A 63 -6.83 -13.95 14.63
C ASP A 63 -7.96 -13.81 15.67
N ILE A 64 -8.41 -12.55 15.92
CA ILE A 64 -9.55 -12.30 16.82
C ILE A 64 -10.82 -12.93 16.23
N ALA A 65 -11.05 -12.74 14.93
CA ALA A 65 -12.23 -13.31 14.26
C ALA A 65 -12.24 -14.84 14.33
N GLN A 66 -11.11 -15.50 14.08
CA GLN A 66 -10.98 -16.96 14.18
C GLN A 66 -11.16 -17.46 15.61
N ARG A 67 -10.52 -16.82 16.60
CA ARG A 67 -10.64 -17.19 18.02
C ARG A 67 -12.09 -17.14 18.52
N LEU A 68 -12.85 -16.15 18.04
CA LEU A 68 -14.24 -15.93 18.48
C LEU A 68 -15.28 -16.52 17.52
N ASP A 69 -14.85 -17.29 16.51
CA ASP A 69 -15.72 -17.89 15.49
C ASP A 69 -16.69 -16.85 14.87
N LEU A 70 -16.14 -15.71 14.46
CA LEU A 70 -16.90 -14.66 13.78
C LEU A 70 -17.08 -15.05 12.31
N VAL A 71 -18.23 -15.66 12.01
CA VAL A 71 -18.55 -16.12 10.66
C VAL A 71 -18.96 -14.96 9.75
N GLN A 72 -18.60 -15.04 8.47
CA GLN A 72 -19.02 -14.07 7.46
C GLN A 72 -20.54 -14.00 7.39
N MET A 73 -21.08 -12.81 7.14
CA MET A 73 -22.53 -12.59 7.05
C MET A 73 -23.16 -13.30 5.84
N VAL A 74 -22.37 -13.43 4.76
CA VAL A 74 -22.75 -14.10 3.51
C VAL A 74 -21.61 -14.95 2.99
N ASP A 75 -21.92 -16.04 2.29
CA ASP A 75 -20.92 -16.91 1.66
C ASP A 75 -20.32 -16.29 0.41
N ASP A 76 -21.14 -15.57 -0.37
CA ASP A 76 -20.73 -14.86 -1.58
C ASP A 76 -20.88 -13.34 -1.35
N ASN A 77 -19.74 -12.69 -1.16
CA ASN A 77 -19.70 -11.25 -0.90
C ASN A 77 -19.73 -10.46 -2.21
N SER A 78 -20.88 -9.86 -2.50
CA SER A 78 -21.09 -9.01 -3.67
C SER A 78 -20.83 -7.51 -3.42
N ASP A 79 -20.30 -7.12 -2.24
CA ASP A 79 -19.94 -5.73 -1.96
C ASP A 79 -18.81 -5.26 -2.91
N ILE A 80 -19.02 -4.10 -3.54
CA ILE A 80 -18.09 -3.55 -4.54
C ILE A 80 -16.71 -3.21 -3.96
N PHE A 81 -16.64 -2.93 -2.66
CA PHE A 81 -15.41 -2.66 -1.93
C PHE A 81 -14.88 -3.89 -1.19
N GLY A 82 -15.63 -5.00 -1.20
CA GLY A 82 -15.22 -6.27 -0.61
C GLY A 82 -15.13 -6.25 0.93
N THR A 83 -15.93 -5.40 1.61
CA THR A 83 -15.93 -5.28 3.07
C THR A 83 -16.38 -6.58 3.72
N GLN A 84 -15.56 -7.12 4.61
CA GLN A 84 -15.77 -8.43 5.23
C GLN A 84 -16.65 -8.33 6.48
N PHE A 85 -17.94 -8.11 6.28
CA PHE A 85 -18.93 -8.15 7.36
C PHE A 85 -19.08 -9.54 7.93
N THR A 86 -19.07 -9.64 9.26
CA THR A 86 -19.51 -10.86 9.96
C THR A 86 -20.94 -10.70 10.47
N VAL A 87 -21.54 -11.81 10.93
CA VAL A 87 -22.81 -11.73 11.64
C VAL A 87 -22.65 -10.82 12.85
N SER A 88 -23.61 -9.92 13.07
CA SER A 88 -23.62 -8.99 14.21
C SER A 88 -23.70 -9.74 15.56
N ILE A 89 -23.15 -9.13 16.60
CA ILE A 89 -22.99 -9.75 17.91
C ILE A 89 -23.39 -8.83 19.06
N ASP A 90 -23.72 -9.44 20.21
CA ASP A 90 -23.78 -8.80 21.53
C ASP A 90 -23.14 -9.72 22.56
N HIS A 91 -22.41 -9.18 23.53
CA HIS A 91 -21.87 -9.97 24.62
C HIS A 91 -23.02 -10.50 25.53
N VAL A 92 -22.88 -11.70 26.06
CA VAL A 92 -23.92 -12.34 26.91
C VAL A 92 -24.29 -11.54 28.15
N ASP A 93 -23.41 -10.70 28.67
CA ASP A 93 -23.65 -9.81 29.81
C ASP A 93 -24.47 -8.56 29.49
N THR A 94 -24.87 -8.37 28.21
CA THR A 94 -25.76 -7.26 27.78
C THR A 94 -27.22 -7.62 28.00
N THR A 95 -28.08 -6.61 28.07
CA THR A 95 -29.53 -6.79 28.10
C THR A 95 -30.15 -6.68 26.70
N THR A 96 -30.22 -5.47 26.14
CA THR A 96 -30.68 -5.22 24.78
C THR A 96 -29.55 -5.09 23.75
N GLY A 97 -28.31 -4.88 24.21
CA GLY A 97 -27.12 -4.78 23.38
C GLY A 97 -26.91 -3.44 22.67
N ILE A 98 -27.96 -2.60 22.51
CA ILE A 98 -27.93 -1.40 21.64
C ILE A 98 -27.36 -0.14 22.32
N SER A 99 -27.38 -0.02 23.63
CA SER A 99 -26.92 1.19 24.32
C SER A 99 -25.41 1.40 24.08
N ALA A 100 -24.94 2.65 24.19
CA ALA A 100 -23.52 2.96 24.05
C ALA A 100 -22.67 2.14 25.01
N TYR A 101 -23.11 2.00 26.27
CA TYR A 101 -22.47 1.17 27.28
C TYR A 101 -22.35 -0.29 26.83
N GLU A 102 -23.45 -0.90 26.39
CA GLU A 102 -23.48 -2.33 26.01
C GLU A 102 -22.67 -2.61 24.76
N ARG A 103 -22.70 -1.70 23.75
CA ARG A 103 -21.82 -1.82 22.58
C ARG A 103 -20.34 -1.64 22.94
N THR A 104 -20.02 -0.76 23.89
CA THR A 104 -18.65 -0.62 24.42
C THR A 104 -18.24 -1.92 25.14
N LEU A 105 -19.10 -2.50 25.95
CA LEU A 105 -18.84 -3.77 26.61
C LEU A 105 -18.56 -4.87 25.57
N THR A 106 -19.44 -5.03 24.58
CA THR A 106 -19.27 -6.02 23.51
C THR A 106 -17.95 -5.82 22.75
N ALA A 107 -17.61 -4.59 22.37
CA ALA A 107 -16.34 -4.29 21.68
C ALA A 107 -15.11 -4.60 22.55
N LYS A 108 -15.13 -4.22 23.84
CA LYS A 108 -14.05 -4.54 24.79
C LYS A 108 -13.86 -6.06 24.95
N LYS A 109 -14.94 -6.82 24.93
CA LYS A 109 -14.91 -8.29 25.02
C LYS A 109 -14.34 -8.95 23.78
N LEU A 110 -14.41 -8.33 22.59
CA LEU A 110 -13.71 -8.84 21.40
C LEU A 110 -12.20 -8.97 21.61
N ILE A 111 -11.60 -8.04 22.35
CA ILE A 111 -10.15 -8.00 22.61
C ILE A 111 -9.74 -8.68 23.91
N ASP A 112 -10.66 -9.12 24.72
CA ASP A 112 -10.39 -9.87 25.95
C ASP A 112 -9.88 -11.28 25.58
N PRO A 113 -8.63 -11.65 25.98
CA PRO A 113 -8.07 -12.94 25.61
C PRO A 113 -8.82 -14.13 26.27
N SER A 114 -9.60 -13.88 27.32
CA SER A 114 -10.40 -14.88 27.99
C SER A 114 -11.78 -15.13 27.35
N SER A 115 -12.22 -14.24 26.45
CA SER A 115 -13.49 -14.39 25.75
C SER A 115 -13.45 -15.53 24.74
N GLU A 116 -14.52 -16.29 24.69
CA GLU A 116 -14.77 -17.40 23.78
C GLU A 116 -15.99 -17.12 22.88
N ALA A 117 -16.16 -17.91 21.82
CA ALA A 117 -17.26 -17.75 20.86
C ALA A 117 -18.66 -17.81 21.52
N LYS A 118 -18.80 -18.62 22.58
CA LYS A 118 -20.06 -18.77 23.36
C LYS A 118 -20.45 -17.54 24.17
N ASP A 119 -19.51 -16.62 24.41
CA ASP A 119 -19.76 -15.41 25.19
C ASP A 119 -20.45 -14.31 24.35
N PHE A 120 -20.73 -14.60 23.06
CA PHE A 120 -21.40 -13.68 22.14
C PHE A 120 -22.67 -14.26 21.55
N ASN A 121 -23.78 -13.58 21.78
CA ASN A 121 -25.05 -13.82 21.11
C ASN A 121 -24.99 -13.38 19.65
N ARG A 122 -25.67 -14.11 18.76
CA ARG A 122 -25.77 -13.84 17.34
C ARG A 122 -27.24 -14.00 16.89
N PRO A 123 -27.85 -13.06 16.19
CA PRO A 123 -27.35 -11.72 15.87
C PRO A 123 -27.32 -10.79 17.09
N GLY A 124 -26.69 -9.62 16.94
CA GLY A 124 -26.63 -8.57 17.95
C GLY A 124 -26.63 -7.16 17.32
N HIS A 125 -26.07 -6.17 18.02
CA HIS A 125 -26.12 -4.75 17.64
C HIS A 125 -24.74 -4.13 17.34
N LEU A 126 -23.66 -4.93 17.43
CA LEU A 126 -22.33 -4.53 16.98
C LEU A 126 -21.93 -5.39 15.79
N PHE A 127 -21.37 -4.77 14.74
CA PHE A 127 -21.00 -5.40 13.48
C PHE A 127 -19.48 -5.58 13.39
N PRO A 128 -18.94 -6.78 13.69
CA PRO A 128 -17.51 -6.99 13.45
C PRO A 128 -17.18 -7.04 11.96
N LEU A 129 -16.03 -6.42 11.61
CA LEU A 129 -15.46 -6.46 10.27
C LEU A 129 -14.08 -7.11 10.33
N VAL A 130 -13.78 -8.05 9.43
CA VAL A 130 -12.48 -8.74 9.44
C VAL A 130 -11.53 -8.00 8.51
N ALA A 131 -10.47 -7.41 9.09
CA ALA A 131 -9.44 -6.76 8.33
C ALA A 131 -8.54 -7.76 7.58
N GLN A 132 -8.03 -7.36 6.42
CA GLN A 132 -7.01 -8.12 5.71
C GLN A 132 -5.71 -8.19 6.52
N ASP A 133 -4.99 -9.32 6.44
CA ASP A 133 -3.80 -9.57 7.28
C ASP A 133 -2.71 -8.50 7.09
N LYS A 134 -2.56 -7.99 5.87
CA LYS A 134 -1.57 -6.95 5.52
C LYS A 134 -2.08 -5.52 5.76
N GLY A 135 -3.29 -5.35 6.30
CA GLY A 135 -3.89 -4.06 6.63
C GLY A 135 -4.08 -3.16 5.42
N VAL A 136 -3.85 -1.83 5.60
CA VAL A 136 -4.03 -0.83 4.53
C VAL A 136 -3.13 -1.06 3.30
N LEU A 137 -2.06 -1.82 3.45
CA LEU A 137 -1.17 -2.17 2.33
C LEU A 137 -1.76 -3.26 1.42
N ALA A 138 -2.78 -3.99 1.87
CA ALA A 138 -3.53 -4.95 1.05
C ALA A 138 -4.88 -4.40 0.59
N ARG A 139 -5.57 -3.61 1.43
CA ARG A 139 -6.86 -2.99 1.12
C ARG A 139 -6.96 -1.63 1.81
N ASN A 140 -7.09 -0.58 1.03
CA ASN A 140 -7.14 0.80 1.50
C ASN A 140 -8.51 1.20 2.07
N GLY A 141 -9.04 0.41 3.02
CA GLY A 141 -10.34 0.62 3.65
C GLY A 141 -10.26 1.01 5.13
N HIS A 142 -11.31 1.67 5.66
CA HIS A 142 -11.41 2.07 7.06
C HIS A 142 -11.31 0.89 8.03
N THR A 143 -11.75 -0.32 7.62
CA THR A 143 -11.59 -1.56 8.38
C THR A 143 -10.12 -1.85 8.68
N GLU A 144 -9.28 -1.82 7.64
CA GLU A 144 -7.84 -2.05 7.74
C GLU A 144 -7.15 -0.95 8.53
N VAL A 145 -7.54 0.31 8.28
CA VAL A 145 -7.04 1.49 9.03
C VAL A 145 -7.19 1.31 10.53
N ALA A 146 -8.39 0.93 11.00
CA ALA A 146 -8.66 0.83 12.44
C ALA A 146 -7.78 -0.24 13.11
N VAL A 147 -7.57 -1.37 12.45
CA VAL A 147 -6.70 -2.45 12.96
C VAL A 147 -5.23 -2.06 12.91
N ASP A 148 -4.79 -1.37 11.86
CA ASP A 148 -3.41 -0.91 11.73
C ASP A 148 -3.06 0.18 12.73
N LEU A 149 -3.93 1.15 12.91
CA LEU A 149 -3.76 2.18 13.94
C LEU A 149 -3.72 1.57 15.35
N ALA A 150 -4.54 0.55 15.62
CA ALA A 150 -4.46 -0.18 16.89
C ALA A 150 -3.08 -0.83 17.07
N LYS A 151 -2.57 -1.55 16.06
CA LYS A 151 -1.22 -2.15 16.10
C LYS A 151 -0.12 -1.09 16.29
N LEU A 152 -0.17 0.01 15.54
CA LEU A 152 0.82 1.10 15.62
C LEU A 152 0.79 1.81 16.98
N THR A 153 -0.35 1.85 17.67
CA THR A 153 -0.42 2.36 19.04
C THR A 153 0.08 1.36 20.09
N GLY A 154 0.38 0.12 19.72
CA GLY A 154 0.76 -0.96 20.63
C GLY A 154 -0.43 -1.64 21.31
N ALA A 155 -1.66 -1.35 20.86
CA ALA A 155 -2.89 -1.95 21.35
C ALA A 155 -3.20 -3.30 20.66
N LYS A 156 -4.15 -4.04 21.22
CA LYS A 156 -4.71 -5.22 20.57
C LYS A 156 -5.38 -4.83 19.26
N PRO A 157 -5.28 -5.68 18.20
CA PRO A 157 -5.63 -5.30 16.81
C PRO A 157 -7.14 -5.26 16.57
N ALA A 158 -7.80 -4.27 17.18
CA ALA A 158 -9.22 -3.98 17.02
C ALA A 158 -9.53 -2.50 17.24
N GLY A 159 -10.50 -2.00 16.50
CA GLY A 159 -11.01 -0.64 16.60
C GLY A 159 -12.52 -0.59 16.56
N VAL A 160 -13.06 0.63 16.61
CA VAL A 160 -14.44 0.94 16.26
C VAL A 160 -14.44 2.05 15.23
N ILE A 161 -15.31 1.95 14.24
CA ILE A 161 -15.47 2.94 13.17
C ILE A 161 -16.94 3.33 13.02
N CYS A 162 -17.18 4.53 12.49
CA CYS A 162 -18.51 5.01 12.21
C CYS A 162 -18.43 6.11 11.15
N GLU A 163 -19.14 5.96 10.04
CA GLU A 163 -19.20 6.94 8.97
C GLU A 163 -19.81 8.26 9.46
N ILE A 164 -19.34 9.40 8.93
CA ILE A 164 -19.83 10.73 9.30
C ILE A 164 -20.89 11.18 8.29
N MET A 165 -22.10 11.43 8.79
CA MET A 165 -23.21 11.99 8.00
C MET A 165 -23.52 13.42 8.41
N ASN A 166 -23.97 14.21 7.44
CA ASN A 166 -24.53 15.54 7.64
C ASN A 166 -25.89 15.47 8.35
N ASP A 167 -26.39 16.62 8.85
CA ASP A 167 -27.69 16.73 9.51
C ASP A 167 -28.86 16.37 8.60
N ASP A 168 -28.71 16.51 7.30
CA ASP A 168 -29.72 16.16 6.28
C ASP A 168 -29.67 14.68 5.85
N GLY A 169 -28.75 13.89 6.41
CA GLY A 169 -28.58 12.45 6.12
C GLY A 169 -27.68 12.15 4.92
N THR A 170 -27.09 13.15 4.27
CA THR A 170 -26.06 12.93 3.25
C THR A 170 -24.70 12.63 3.89
N MET A 171 -23.80 11.97 3.15
CA MET A 171 -22.45 11.71 3.64
C MET A 171 -21.64 13.01 3.72
N ALA A 172 -20.92 13.21 4.83
CA ALA A 172 -20.04 14.36 4.99
C ALA A 172 -18.79 14.18 4.12
N LYS A 173 -18.50 15.17 3.27
CA LYS A 173 -17.35 15.16 2.33
C LYS A 173 -16.63 16.50 2.36
N GLY A 174 -15.33 16.49 2.03
CA GLY A 174 -14.57 17.71 1.81
C GLY A 174 -14.71 18.74 2.94
N GLN A 175 -15.35 19.87 2.65
CA GLN A 175 -15.54 20.96 3.61
C GLN A 175 -16.42 20.60 4.81
N ASP A 176 -17.31 19.64 4.68
CA ASP A 176 -18.17 19.22 5.79
C ASP A 176 -17.36 18.43 6.83
N LEU A 177 -16.43 17.58 6.39
CA LEU A 177 -15.47 16.91 7.27
C LEU A 177 -14.54 17.93 7.96
N GLN A 178 -14.10 18.98 7.26
CA GLN A 178 -13.31 20.05 7.84
C GLN A 178 -14.08 20.79 8.97
N LYS A 179 -15.34 21.14 8.74
CA LYS A 179 -16.22 21.75 9.76
C LYS A 179 -16.45 20.82 10.95
N PHE A 180 -16.65 19.53 10.69
CA PHE A 180 -16.81 18.52 11.74
C PHE A 180 -15.55 18.39 12.58
N LYS A 181 -14.36 18.32 11.95
CA LYS A 181 -13.05 18.36 12.61
C LYS A 181 -12.91 19.56 13.54
N GLU A 182 -13.20 20.77 13.04
CA GLU A 182 -13.07 22.01 13.80
C GLU A 182 -14.06 22.09 14.97
N LYS A 183 -15.32 21.73 14.72
CA LYS A 183 -16.38 21.71 15.74
C LYS A 183 -16.02 20.83 16.92
N HIS A 184 -15.45 19.66 16.65
CA HIS A 184 -15.15 18.65 17.66
C HIS A 184 -13.67 18.58 18.06
N GLN A 185 -12.81 19.43 17.47
CA GLN A 185 -11.36 19.51 17.75
C GLN A 185 -10.64 18.18 17.55
N LEU A 186 -11.01 17.44 16.52
CA LEU A 186 -10.46 16.12 16.23
C LEU A 186 -9.21 16.19 15.35
N LYS A 187 -8.37 15.16 15.41
CA LYS A 187 -7.35 14.93 14.40
C LYS A 187 -7.98 14.32 13.16
N MET A 188 -7.42 14.63 11.98
CA MET A 188 -7.88 14.11 10.70
C MET A 188 -6.69 13.70 9.83
N ILE A 189 -6.68 12.47 9.37
CA ILE A 189 -5.65 11.90 8.50
C ILE A 189 -6.27 11.30 7.24
N THR A 190 -5.46 10.99 6.22
CA THR A 190 -5.87 10.20 5.07
C THR A 190 -5.39 8.76 5.18
N ILE A 191 -6.05 7.84 4.47
CA ILE A 191 -5.58 6.45 4.32
C ILE A 191 -4.24 6.43 3.61
N ASP A 192 -4.04 7.28 2.59
CA ASP A 192 -2.80 7.36 1.83
C ASP A 192 -1.61 7.79 2.71
N ASP A 193 -1.79 8.77 3.60
CA ASP A 193 -0.74 9.15 4.56
C ASP A 193 -0.36 7.98 5.49
N LEU A 194 -1.34 7.16 5.90
CA LEU A 194 -1.08 5.97 6.71
C LEU A 194 -0.35 4.88 5.91
N ILE A 195 -0.69 4.67 4.64
CA ILE A 195 0.02 3.75 3.73
C ILE A 195 1.49 4.17 3.62
N GLU A 196 1.74 5.44 3.31
CA GLU A 196 3.11 5.96 3.19
C GLU A 196 3.89 5.90 4.53
N TYR A 197 3.21 6.13 5.65
CA TYR A 197 3.80 6.01 6.98
C TYR A 197 4.24 4.56 7.26
N ARG A 198 3.38 3.57 6.96
CA ARG A 198 3.69 2.15 7.13
C ARG A 198 4.82 1.68 6.23
N LYS A 199 4.80 2.07 4.94
CA LYS A 199 5.88 1.79 3.99
C LYS A 199 7.26 2.29 4.44
N LYS A 200 7.32 3.35 5.25
CA LYS A 200 8.59 3.86 5.81
C LYS A 200 9.08 3.08 7.03
N LEU A 201 8.16 2.54 7.83
CA LEU A 201 8.49 1.89 9.11
C LEU A 201 8.72 0.38 8.99
N GLU A 202 8.00 -0.30 8.12
CA GLU A 202 7.98 -1.76 8.10
C GLU A 202 8.91 -2.32 7.02
N PRO A 203 9.71 -3.36 7.34
CA PRO A 203 10.43 -4.10 6.32
C PRO A 203 9.42 -4.87 5.46
N GLU A 204 9.26 -4.43 4.22
CA GLU A 204 8.29 -5.03 3.29
C GLU A 204 8.89 -6.17 2.47
N ILE A 205 10.11 -6.60 2.80
CA ILE A 205 10.82 -7.65 2.09
C ILE A 205 11.31 -8.73 3.05
N GLU A 206 11.20 -9.98 2.60
CA GLU A 206 11.76 -11.15 3.27
C GLU A 206 12.82 -11.78 2.37
N PHE A 207 14.05 -11.91 2.86
CA PHE A 207 15.08 -12.66 2.18
C PHE A 207 14.75 -14.16 2.17
N LYS A 208 14.82 -14.81 0.99
CA LYS A 208 14.48 -16.22 0.80
C LYS A 208 15.67 -17.09 0.45
N ALA A 209 16.53 -16.65 -0.46
CA ALA A 209 17.63 -17.47 -0.96
C ALA A 209 18.77 -16.64 -1.53
N LYS A 210 19.96 -17.24 -1.53
CA LYS A 210 21.15 -16.73 -2.24
C LYS A 210 21.83 -17.85 -2.99
N VAL A 211 22.15 -17.63 -4.27
CA VAL A 211 22.87 -18.59 -5.12
C VAL A 211 23.92 -17.89 -6.00
N LYS A 212 24.90 -18.66 -6.50
CA LYS A 212 25.75 -18.21 -7.58
C LYS A 212 25.05 -18.44 -8.91
N MET A 213 24.98 -17.40 -9.74
CA MET A 213 24.32 -17.43 -11.04
C MET A 213 25.33 -17.13 -12.15
N PRO A 214 25.83 -18.15 -12.86
CA PRO A 214 26.60 -17.93 -14.08
C PRO A 214 25.66 -17.46 -15.22
N THR A 215 26.07 -16.44 -15.95
CA THR A 215 25.36 -15.86 -17.10
C THR A 215 26.35 -15.56 -18.22
N ASP A 216 25.85 -15.25 -19.40
CA ASP A 216 26.67 -14.81 -20.54
C ASP A 216 27.47 -13.52 -20.26
N PHE A 217 27.04 -12.74 -19.26
CA PHE A 217 27.66 -11.49 -18.86
C PHE A 217 28.61 -11.62 -17.67
N GLY A 218 28.77 -12.83 -17.12
CA GLY A 218 29.61 -13.13 -15.96
C GLY A 218 28.86 -13.88 -14.87
N THR A 219 29.56 -14.21 -13.78
CA THR A 219 28.95 -14.86 -12.62
C THR A 219 28.60 -13.82 -11.56
N PHE A 220 27.33 -13.83 -11.13
CA PHE A 220 26.77 -12.95 -10.12
C PHE A 220 26.37 -13.75 -8.87
N ASP A 221 26.29 -13.07 -7.72
CA ASP A 221 25.47 -13.55 -6.61
C ASP A 221 24.02 -13.12 -6.85
N MET A 222 23.10 -14.06 -6.87
CA MET A 222 21.68 -13.81 -7.04
C MET A 222 20.98 -14.01 -5.70
N TYR A 223 20.25 -12.99 -5.26
CA TYR A 223 19.41 -13.02 -4.07
C TYR A 223 17.95 -13.00 -4.48
N GLY A 224 17.14 -13.84 -3.84
CA GLY A 224 15.68 -13.85 -3.96
C GLY A 224 15.05 -13.23 -2.71
N PHE A 225 14.17 -12.28 -2.92
CA PHE A 225 13.35 -11.67 -1.89
C PHE A 225 11.88 -11.86 -2.23
N LYS A 226 11.04 -11.85 -1.20
CA LYS A 226 9.57 -11.80 -1.34
C LYS A 226 9.07 -10.51 -0.71
N ALA A 227 8.26 -9.76 -1.46
CA ALA A 227 7.54 -8.63 -0.89
C ALA A 227 6.41 -9.16 0.00
N THR A 228 6.35 -8.69 1.25
CA THR A 228 5.42 -9.23 2.26
C THR A 228 3.96 -8.86 1.99
N TYR A 229 3.71 -7.76 1.26
CA TYR A 229 2.35 -7.25 1.05
C TYR A 229 1.75 -7.61 -0.31
N THR A 230 2.56 -7.72 -1.36
CA THR A 230 2.09 -8.05 -2.72
C THR A 230 2.33 -9.50 -3.11
N ASP A 231 3.09 -10.27 -2.32
CA ASP A 231 3.59 -11.61 -2.63
C ASP A 231 4.52 -11.66 -3.86
N GLU A 232 4.95 -10.50 -4.37
CA GLU A 232 5.86 -10.39 -5.50
C GLU A 232 7.25 -10.94 -5.15
N GLU A 233 7.85 -11.62 -6.12
CA GLU A 233 9.22 -12.11 -6.02
C GLU A 233 10.17 -11.15 -6.71
N ILE A 234 11.18 -10.68 -5.96
CA ILE A 234 12.17 -9.73 -6.43
C ILE A 234 13.54 -10.41 -6.48
N VAL A 235 14.23 -10.21 -7.58
CA VAL A 235 15.59 -10.74 -7.77
C VAL A 235 16.61 -9.62 -7.74
N VAL A 236 17.70 -9.85 -7.00
CA VAL A 236 18.86 -8.94 -6.96
C VAL A 236 20.10 -9.66 -7.40
N LEU A 237 20.77 -9.16 -8.44
CA LEU A 237 22.06 -9.63 -8.89
C LEU A 237 23.13 -8.71 -8.30
N THR A 238 24.19 -9.28 -7.68
CA THR A 238 25.31 -8.49 -7.17
C THR A 238 26.63 -9.00 -7.72
N LYS A 239 27.59 -8.08 -7.86
CA LYS A 239 28.96 -8.38 -8.28
C LYS A 239 29.96 -7.69 -7.37
N GLY A 240 30.89 -8.46 -6.81
CA GLY A 240 31.89 -7.96 -5.86
C GLY A 240 31.39 -7.89 -4.42
N ALA A 241 32.15 -7.22 -3.55
CA ALA A 241 31.75 -6.96 -2.18
C ALA A 241 30.78 -5.76 -2.15
N ILE A 242 29.66 -5.89 -1.47
CA ILE A 242 28.68 -4.81 -1.29
C ILE A 242 29.29 -3.70 -0.44
N ARG A 243 29.16 -2.46 -0.87
CA ARG A 243 29.74 -1.25 -0.24
C ARG A 243 28.60 -0.31 0.14
N GLN A 244 28.87 0.62 1.07
CA GLN A 244 27.89 1.67 1.44
C GLN A 244 27.60 2.65 0.30
N HIS A 245 28.53 2.79 -0.66
CA HIS A 245 28.38 3.58 -1.87
C HIS A 245 28.46 2.63 -3.07
N GLU A 246 27.36 2.33 -3.70
CA GLU A 246 27.28 1.23 -4.65
C GLU A 246 26.71 1.67 -6.01
N ASN A 247 27.17 1.03 -7.08
CA ASN A 247 26.55 1.18 -8.41
C ASN A 247 25.26 0.36 -8.45
N VAL A 248 24.13 0.99 -8.71
CA VAL A 248 22.82 0.36 -8.64
C VAL A 248 22.03 0.58 -9.93
N ARG A 249 21.52 -0.51 -10.49
CA ARG A 249 20.50 -0.48 -11.53
C ARG A 249 19.17 -0.94 -10.98
N LEU A 250 18.13 -0.10 -11.06
CA LEU A 250 16.76 -0.52 -10.91
C LEU A 250 16.20 -0.88 -12.29
N HIS A 251 15.91 -2.16 -12.50
CA HIS A 251 15.35 -2.65 -13.75
C HIS A 251 13.90 -3.09 -13.53
N SER A 252 12.94 -2.38 -14.13
CA SER A 252 11.54 -2.80 -14.15
C SER A 252 11.35 -3.86 -15.21
N ALA A 253 10.79 -5.01 -14.84
CA ALA A 253 10.57 -6.15 -15.72
C ALA A 253 9.87 -5.77 -17.03
N CYS A 254 10.33 -6.36 -18.11
CA CYS A 254 9.76 -6.20 -19.43
C CYS A 254 9.89 -7.55 -20.18
N LEU A 255 8.93 -8.43 -19.99
CA LEU A 255 8.95 -9.78 -20.59
C LEU A 255 9.25 -9.74 -22.10
N THR A 256 8.62 -8.83 -22.82
CA THR A 256 8.80 -8.71 -24.26
C THR A 256 10.22 -8.24 -24.64
N GLY A 257 10.81 -7.32 -23.90
CA GLY A 257 12.16 -6.83 -24.16
C GLY A 257 13.25 -7.73 -23.59
N ASP A 258 13.11 -8.14 -22.32
CA ASP A 258 14.15 -8.84 -21.58
C ASP A 258 14.29 -10.31 -22.00
N ILE A 259 13.18 -10.98 -22.38
CA ILE A 259 13.16 -12.41 -22.73
C ILE A 259 12.99 -12.62 -24.23
N PHE A 260 12.05 -11.91 -24.88
CA PHE A 260 11.76 -12.09 -26.30
C PHE A 260 12.56 -11.15 -27.20
N HIS A 261 13.43 -10.30 -26.64
CA HIS A 261 14.26 -9.32 -27.36
C HIS A 261 13.45 -8.46 -28.35
N SER A 262 12.24 -8.03 -27.92
CA SER A 262 11.38 -7.15 -28.71
C SER A 262 12.11 -5.87 -29.07
N GLN A 263 12.04 -5.47 -30.32
CA GLN A 263 12.59 -4.23 -30.81
C GLN A 263 11.65 -3.02 -30.62
N ARG A 264 10.44 -3.21 -30.04
CA ARG A 264 9.51 -2.11 -29.72
C ARG A 264 9.95 -1.24 -28.55
N CYS A 265 10.91 -1.71 -27.75
CA CYS A 265 11.47 -1.00 -26.61
C CYS A 265 12.99 -1.20 -26.50
N ASP A 266 13.60 -0.49 -25.57
CA ASP A 266 15.04 -0.57 -25.27
C ASP A 266 15.37 -1.40 -24.02
N CYS A 267 14.37 -2.06 -23.39
CA CYS A 267 14.52 -2.69 -22.07
C CYS A 267 15.58 -3.78 -22.04
N GLY A 268 15.51 -4.77 -22.95
CA GLY A 268 16.48 -5.86 -23.02
C GLY A 268 17.92 -5.36 -23.23
N ALA A 269 18.13 -4.44 -24.18
CA ALA A 269 19.43 -3.84 -24.43
C ALA A 269 19.96 -3.06 -23.21
N GLN A 270 19.07 -2.36 -22.48
CA GLN A 270 19.47 -1.69 -21.21
C GLN A 270 19.83 -2.69 -20.12
N LEU A 271 19.13 -3.84 -20.01
CA LEU A 271 19.46 -4.88 -19.05
C LEU A 271 20.84 -5.45 -19.35
N GLU A 272 21.09 -5.84 -20.60
CA GLU A 272 22.40 -6.36 -21.04
C GLU A 272 23.54 -5.38 -20.78
N SER A 273 23.35 -4.10 -21.16
CA SER A 273 24.33 -3.04 -20.91
C SER A 273 24.63 -2.88 -19.41
N SER A 274 23.57 -2.90 -18.59
CA SER A 274 23.72 -2.81 -17.12
C SER A 274 24.43 -4.04 -16.55
N MET A 275 24.14 -5.25 -17.01
CA MET A 275 24.83 -6.47 -16.57
C MET A 275 26.32 -6.43 -16.92
N LYS A 276 26.69 -5.97 -18.10
CA LYS A 276 28.08 -5.77 -18.51
C LYS A 276 28.78 -4.75 -17.59
N TYR A 277 28.14 -3.60 -17.40
CA TYR A 277 28.69 -2.54 -16.53
C TYR A 277 28.93 -3.04 -15.10
N ILE A 278 27.91 -3.68 -14.49
CA ILE A 278 28.02 -4.19 -13.11
C ILE A 278 29.03 -5.34 -13.02
N ASN A 279 29.16 -6.18 -14.04
CA ASN A 279 30.22 -7.21 -14.05
C ASN A 279 31.64 -6.63 -14.04
N GLU A 280 31.85 -5.48 -14.71
CA GLU A 280 33.17 -4.82 -14.82
C GLU A 280 33.51 -3.93 -13.62
N HIS A 281 32.51 -3.18 -13.09
CA HIS A 281 32.73 -2.15 -12.09
C HIS A 281 32.28 -2.55 -10.67
N GLY A 282 31.56 -3.66 -10.54
CA GLY A 282 30.88 -4.03 -9.30
C GLY A 282 29.56 -3.31 -9.12
N GLY A 283 28.76 -3.79 -8.18
CA GLY A 283 27.46 -3.19 -7.89
C GLY A 283 26.31 -4.19 -7.87
N MET A 284 25.08 -3.68 -8.07
CA MET A 284 23.89 -4.50 -8.07
C MET A 284 22.86 -4.11 -9.12
N ILE A 285 22.06 -5.09 -9.51
CA ILE A 285 20.85 -4.91 -10.31
C ILE A 285 19.66 -5.40 -9.49
N ILE A 286 18.70 -4.53 -9.21
CA ILE A 286 17.42 -4.88 -8.58
C ILE A 286 16.40 -5.01 -9.70
N TYR A 287 15.92 -6.24 -9.93
CA TYR A 287 14.94 -6.56 -10.94
C TYR A 287 13.54 -6.56 -10.30
N LEU A 288 12.72 -5.56 -10.67
CA LEU A 288 11.41 -5.29 -10.08
C LEU A 288 10.29 -5.81 -10.98
N PRO A 289 9.29 -6.55 -10.45
CA PRO A 289 8.19 -7.11 -11.22
C PRO A 289 7.13 -6.06 -11.61
N GLN A 290 7.55 -4.96 -12.24
CA GLN A 290 6.72 -3.79 -12.59
C GLN A 290 6.49 -3.72 -14.11
N GLU A 291 5.96 -4.81 -14.69
CA GLU A 291 5.69 -4.94 -16.12
C GLU A 291 4.75 -3.83 -16.62
N GLY A 292 5.07 -3.28 -17.81
CA GLY A 292 4.22 -2.26 -18.45
C GLY A 292 4.07 -0.97 -17.63
N ARG A 293 5.08 -0.58 -16.83
CA ARG A 293 5.02 0.54 -15.87
C ARG A 293 4.00 0.32 -14.74
N GLY A 294 3.81 -0.93 -14.32
CA GLY A 294 2.89 -1.30 -13.24
C GLY A 294 1.51 -1.76 -13.70
N ILE A 295 1.15 -1.60 -14.99
CA ILE A 295 -0.17 -2.03 -15.51
C ILE A 295 -0.25 -3.54 -15.79
N GLY A 296 0.87 -4.25 -15.74
CA GLY A 296 0.97 -5.68 -16.04
C GLY A 296 1.06 -6.02 -17.51
N LEU A 297 1.43 -7.29 -17.81
CA LEU A 297 1.71 -7.75 -19.16
C LEU A 297 0.50 -7.67 -20.09
N LEU A 298 -0.67 -8.13 -19.66
CA LEU A 298 -1.85 -8.17 -20.53
C LEU A 298 -2.34 -6.78 -20.93
N ASN A 299 -2.34 -5.83 -19.99
CA ASN A 299 -2.71 -4.45 -20.28
C ASN A 299 -1.65 -3.77 -21.15
N LYS A 300 -0.37 -4.10 -20.99
CA LYS A 300 0.69 -3.64 -21.90
C LYS A 300 0.46 -4.13 -23.32
N LEU A 301 0.00 -5.37 -23.53
CA LEU A 301 -0.34 -5.88 -24.87
C LEU A 301 -1.53 -5.12 -25.46
N ARG A 302 -2.57 -4.82 -24.65
CA ARG A 302 -3.67 -3.94 -25.07
C ARG A 302 -3.21 -2.53 -25.43
N ALA A 303 -2.25 -1.97 -24.67
CA ALA A 303 -1.64 -0.71 -25.02
C ALA A 303 -0.90 -0.78 -26.36
N TYR A 304 -0.24 -1.90 -26.68
CA TYR A 304 0.37 -2.10 -28.00
C TYR A 304 -0.66 -2.13 -29.14
N GLU A 305 -1.86 -2.71 -28.95
CA GLU A 305 -2.95 -2.66 -29.93
C GLU A 305 -3.40 -1.20 -30.19
N LEU A 306 -3.49 -0.38 -29.14
CA LEU A 306 -3.81 1.04 -29.30
C LEU A 306 -2.69 1.82 -30.01
N ILE A 307 -1.43 1.51 -29.71
CA ILE A 307 -0.27 2.11 -30.39
C ILE A 307 -0.29 1.80 -31.90
N GLU A 308 -0.67 0.58 -32.30
CA GLU A 308 -0.87 0.22 -33.71
C GLU A 308 -2.01 1.01 -34.39
N GLN A 309 -2.93 1.59 -33.60
CA GLN A 309 -4.01 2.48 -34.06
C GLN A 309 -3.62 3.96 -34.01
N GLY A 310 -2.35 4.30 -33.66
CA GLY A 310 -1.83 5.67 -33.69
C GLY A 310 -1.75 6.39 -32.34
N TYR A 311 -2.00 5.70 -31.23
CA TYR A 311 -1.73 6.24 -29.88
C TYR A 311 -0.22 6.19 -29.61
N ASP A 312 0.28 7.08 -28.76
CA ASP A 312 1.60 6.88 -28.14
C ASP A 312 1.48 6.12 -26.80
N THR A 313 2.65 5.78 -26.21
CA THR A 313 2.71 4.95 -24.99
C THR A 313 2.00 5.57 -23.77
N VAL A 314 1.93 6.88 -23.67
CA VAL A 314 1.28 7.61 -22.56
C VAL A 314 -0.23 7.62 -22.79
N THR A 315 -0.65 8.08 -23.96
CA THR A 315 -2.09 8.17 -24.30
C THR A 315 -2.76 6.81 -24.39
N ALA A 316 -2.04 5.74 -24.73
CA ALA A 316 -2.55 4.37 -24.69
C ALA A 316 -2.87 3.92 -23.25
N ASN A 317 -2.00 4.22 -22.26
CA ASN A 317 -2.28 3.90 -20.85
C ASN A 317 -3.51 4.67 -20.33
N LEU A 318 -3.59 5.96 -20.59
CA LEU A 318 -4.73 6.80 -20.21
C LEU A 318 -6.05 6.30 -20.83
N ALA A 319 -6.03 5.88 -22.11
CA ALA A 319 -7.20 5.33 -22.77
C ALA A 319 -7.67 3.99 -22.17
N LEU A 320 -6.77 3.25 -21.52
CA LEU A 320 -7.10 2.03 -20.76
C LEU A 320 -7.52 2.31 -19.31
N GLY A 321 -7.55 3.57 -18.89
CA GLY A 321 -7.95 3.97 -17.53
C GLY A 321 -6.83 3.88 -16.49
N PHE A 322 -5.56 3.85 -16.91
CA PHE A 322 -4.39 3.85 -16.03
C PHE A 322 -3.67 5.19 -16.07
N ASP A 323 -2.98 5.53 -14.99
CA ASP A 323 -2.05 6.65 -14.99
C ASP A 323 -0.85 6.40 -15.91
N GLU A 324 -0.10 7.44 -16.21
CA GLU A 324 1.07 7.38 -17.10
C GLU A 324 2.16 6.43 -16.60
N ASP A 325 2.36 6.36 -15.28
CA ASP A 325 3.39 5.56 -14.62
C ASP A 325 2.96 5.20 -13.17
N LEU A 326 2.66 3.92 -12.94
CA LEU A 326 2.25 3.38 -11.64
C LEU A 326 3.41 2.74 -10.88
N ARG A 327 4.66 2.92 -11.33
CA ARG A 327 5.82 2.31 -10.65
C ARG A 327 6.08 2.98 -9.32
N ASP A 328 6.34 2.17 -8.32
CA ASP A 328 6.82 2.55 -7.00
C ASP A 328 8.23 1.98 -6.77
N TYR A 329 9.06 2.71 -6.03
CA TYR A 329 10.44 2.33 -5.78
C TYR A 329 10.74 2.05 -4.30
N HIS A 330 9.72 1.99 -3.44
CA HIS A 330 9.91 1.72 -2.01
C HIS A 330 10.53 0.33 -1.76
N ILE A 331 10.10 -0.71 -2.51
CA ILE A 331 10.70 -2.06 -2.41
C ILE A 331 12.18 -2.02 -2.76
N ALA A 332 12.57 -1.26 -3.79
CA ALA A 332 13.98 -1.09 -4.11
C ALA A 332 14.76 -0.40 -2.99
N ALA A 333 14.18 0.61 -2.35
CA ALA A 333 14.77 1.27 -1.19
C ALA A 333 14.88 0.32 0.02
N GLN A 334 13.89 -0.53 0.26
CA GLN A 334 13.95 -1.56 1.31
C GLN A 334 15.08 -2.58 1.05
N ILE A 335 15.28 -2.99 -0.20
CA ILE A 335 16.38 -3.87 -0.58
C ILE A 335 17.73 -3.19 -0.34
N LEU A 336 17.88 -1.92 -0.71
CA LEU A 336 19.10 -1.16 -0.44
C LEU A 336 19.39 -1.08 1.06
N LYS A 337 18.38 -0.77 1.87
CA LYS A 337 18.47 -0.75 3.34
C LYS A 337 18.81 -2.11 3.94
N TYR A 338 18.29 -3.22 3.39
CA TYR A 338 18.67 -4.57 3.80
C TYR A 338 20.19 -4.81 3.65
N PHE A 339 20.80 -4.24 2.61
CA PHE A 339 22.24 -4.29 2.39
C PHE A 339 23.01 -3.16 3.09
N ASN A 340 22.37 -2.33 3.92
CA ASN A 340 22.93 -1.15 4.58
C ASN A 340 23.50 -0.12 3.59
N ILE A 341 22.82 0.09 2.46
CA ILE A 341 23.20 1.05 1.42
C ILE A 341 22.24 2.24 1.48
N GLU A 342 22.76 3.43 1.75
CA GLU A 342 22.02 4.70 1.77
C GLU A 342 22.50 5.66 0.68
N HIS A 343 23.68 5.43 0.10
CA HIS A 343 24.25 6.27 -0.96
C HIS A 343 24.54 5.40 -2.19
N ILE A 344 24.09 5.83 -3.38
CA ILE A 344 24.25 5.06 -4.61
C ILE A 344 24.68 5.92 -5.79
N ASN A 345 25.36 5.28 -6.76
CA ASN A 345 25.45 5.76 -8.13
C ASN A 345 24.35 5.04 -8.93
N LEU A 346 23.38 5.78 -9.46
CA LEU A 346 22.21 5.18 -10.09
C LEU A 346 22.38 5.08 -11.61
N LEU A 347 22.40 3.83 -12.14
CA LEU A 347 22.36 3.55 -13.57
C LEU A 347 20.94 3.78 -14.10
N SER A 348 20.64 5.00 -14.51
CA SER A 348 19.32 5.36 -15.01
C SER A 348 19.30 6.66 -15.82
N ASN A 349 18.38 6.72 -16.79
CA ASN A 349 18.05 7.95 -17.53
C ASN A 349 16.66 8.49 -17.14
N ASN A 350 15.93 7.81 -16.24
CA ASN A 350 14.59 8.17 -15.83
C ASN A 350 14.58 9.02 -14.55
N PRO A 351 14.17 10.29 -14.59
CA PRO A 351 14.10 11.18 -13.42
C PRO A 351 13.21 10.64 -12.29
N SER A 352 12.09 9.98 -12.62
CA SER A 352 11.16 9.44 -11.61
C SER A 352 11.82 8.46 -10.64
N LYS A 353 12.88 7.74 -11.08
CA LYS A 353 13.62 6.83 -10.21
C LYS A 353 14.46 7.56 -9.16
N PHE A 354 14.93 8.76 -9.50
CA PHE A 354 15.70 9.59 -8.57
C PHE A 354 14.79 10.13 -7.46
N GLU A 355 13.66 10.71 -7.83
CA GLU A 355 12.71 11.26 -6.88
C GLU A 355 12.09 10.14 -6.02
N GLY A 356 11.73 9.02 -6.66
CA GLY A 356 11.15 7.86 -5.96
C GLY A 356 12.09 7.25 -4.91
N LEU A 357 13.40 7.20 -5.13
CA LEU A 357 14.35 6.70 -4.14
C LEU A 357 14.63 7.71 -3.02
N LYS A 358 14.70 9.01 -3.35
CA LYS A 358 14.97 10.07 -2.37
C LYS A 358 13.89 10.14 -1.28
N GLN A 359 12.62 9.98 -1.62
CA GLN A 359 11.52 10.01 -0.65
C GLN A 359 11.64 8.92 0.42
N TYR A 360 12.34 7.82 0.11
CA TYR A 360 12.61 6.71 1.04
C TYR A 360 13.99 6.79 1.71
N GLY A 361 14.69 7.93 1.58
CA GLY A 361 15.95 8.22 2.26
C GLY A 361 17.19 7.61 1.61
N ILE A 362 17.13 7.28 0.32
CA ILE A 362 18.31 6.86 -0.47
C ILE A 362 18.89 8.09 -1.19
N ASP A 363 20.13 8.41 -0.89
CA ASP A 363 20.87 9.49 -1.53
C ASP A 363 21.54 9.02 -2.83
N ILE A 364 21.42 9.83 -3.90
CA ILE A 364 21.99 9.53 -5.20
C ILE A 364 23.17 10.47 -5.44
N ALA A 365 24.37 9.93 -5.31
CA ALA A 365 25.60 10.67 -5.45
C ALA A 365 25.91 10.98 -6.92
N GLU A 366 25.67 10.01 -7.81
CA GLU A 366 25.98 10.15 -9.24
C GLU A 366 24.92 9.46 -10.11
N ARG A 367 24.64 10.05 -11.26
CA ARG A 367 23.89 9.42 -12.35
C ARG A 367 24.87 8.76 -13.33
N ILE A 368 24.70 7.48 -13.55
CA ILE A 368 25.42 6.75 -14.60
C ILE A 368 24.44 6.55 -15.77
N GLU A 369 24.84 7.02 -16.96
CA GLU A 369 24.02 6.93 -18.15
C GLU A 369 23.93 5.50 -18.67
N VAL A 370 22.71 5.10 -19.11
CA VAL A 370 22.48 3.81 -19.78
C VAL A 370 21.96 4.09 -21.17
N ILE A 371 22.89 4.33 -22.09
CA ILE A 371 22.59 4.65 -23.50
C ILE A 371 22.71 3.34 -24.30
N VAL A 372 21.67 3.06 -25.07
CA VAL A 372 21.63 1.94 -26.01
C VAL A 372 21.19 2.44 -27.37
N PRO A 373 21.66 1.84 -28.48
CA PRO A 373 21.31 2.28 -29.81
C PRO A 373 19.80 2.20 -30.06
N GLU A 374 19.26 3.22 -30.70
CA GLU A 374 17.91 3.17 -31.25
C GLU A 374 17.82 2.20 -32.43
N THR A 375 16.63 1.64 -32.62
CA THR A 375 16.26 0.81 -33.75
C THR A 375 15.16 1.49 -34.55
N VAL A 376 14.95 1.06 -35.79
CA VAL A 376 13.85 1.56 -36.63
C VAL A 376 12.45 1.27 -36.03
N HIS A 377 12.37 0.34 -35.08
CA HIS A 377 11.11 -0.09 -34.47
C HIS A 377 10.81 0.57 -33.12
N ASN A 378 11.80 1.22 -32.48
CA ASN A 378 11.61 1.87 -31.18
C ASN A 378 11.82 3.39 -31.20
N HIS A 379 12.02 3.97 -32.38
CA HIS A 379 12.26 5.41 -32.52
C HIS A 379 11.17 6.25 -31.85
N ASP A 380 9.90 6.04 -32.18
CA ASP A 380 8.75 6.77 -31.63
C ASP A 380 8.62 6.56 -30.11
N TYR A 381 8.95 5.37 -29.62
CA TYR A 381 9.00 5.05 -28.20
C TYR A 381 10.10 5.83 -27.47
N MET A 382 11.29 5.94 -28.06
CA MET A 382 12.41 6.71 -27.51
C MET A 382 12.12 8.22 -27.52
N GLU A 383 11.49 8.72 -28.58
CA GLU A 383 11.04 10.10 -28.67
C GLU A 383 9.98 10.43 -27.61
N THR A 384 9.01 9.55 -27.39
CA THR A 384 8.01 9.68 -26.32
C THR A 384 8.67 9.73 -24.93
N LYS A 385 9.64 8.87 -24.66
CA LYS A 385 10.42 8.89 -23.41
C LYS A 385 11.11 10.24 -23.19
N LYS A 386 11.73 10.79 -24.24
CA LYS A 386 12.47 12.03 -24.17
C LYS A 386 11.54 13.24 -23.99
N ILE A 387 10.51 13.35 -24.81
CA ILE A 387 9.67 14.56 -24.90
C ILE A 387 8.60 14.57 -23.80
N LYS A 388 7.90 13.46 -23.58
CA LYS A 388 6.76 13.38 -22.66
C LYS A 388 7.14 12.94 -21.25
N MET A 389 8.15 12.10 -21.11
CA MET A 389 8.54 11.55 -19.82
C MET A 389 9.83 12.13 -19.24
N GLY A 390 10.44 13.10 -19.92
CA GLY A 390 11.63 13.81 -19.45
C GLY A 390 12.87 12.94 -19.27
N HIS A 391 12.97 11.79 -19.97
CA HIS A 391 14.15 10.96 -19.92
C HIS A 391 15.39 11.70 -20.44
N LEU A 392 16.50 11.54 -19.73
CA LEU A 392 17.80 12.14 -20.04
C LEU A 392 18.58 11.25 -21.02
N ILE A 393 18.11 11.14 -22.27
CA ILE A 393 18.68 10.34 -23.37
C ILE A 393 18.95 11.19 -24.59
#